data_11aded7c72b5581dc424326824d1e70d
#
_entry.id   11aded7c72b5581dc424326824d1e70d
#
_cell.length_a   1.000
_cell.length_b   1.000
_cell.length_c   1.000
_cell.angle_alpha   90.00
_cell.angle_beta   90.00
_cell.angle_gamma   90.00
#
_symmetry.space_group_name_H-M   'P 1'
#
loop_
_entity.id
_entity.type
_entity.pdbx_description
1 polymer ?
#
loop_
_entity_poly.entity_id
_entity_poly.type
_entity_poly.pdbx_seq_one_letter_code
_entity_poly.pdbx_strand_id
1 'polypeptide(L)'
;SKDFLIETKNVDPEIRKIAGPQLVVPVMNARFALNATNARWGSLYDALYGTDIISESDGAEKIGGYNQIRGDKVISFAKKFLDDSIPLEKGNYKDVIKFEFTVDSELKLILKDQSQTSLQNNDQYIGYMDKGEGKFGLLFKNNNLHFEIQIDKSHPIGQDDLAGIKDILMESAITTIQDCEDSVAAVDADDKIIVYRNWLGLMKGNLKRSFDKNGKFMTRELNPDRKYLLKNGKMILLPGRSLLLVRNVGHLMTNPAIKDKDGNEVPEGIMDAFFTVCIAVHDIIGNGLYKNSKTKSIYIVKPKMHGPEEVQFSCDLFREVEKVFNLSKNTIKIGIMDEERRTTLNLKECIEVAKERVIFINTGFLDRTGDEIHTSMEAGPMVTKASMKTQEWISAYENWNVDIGLETGFMKNAQIGKGMWPMPDEMLEMYKTKTMHPKAGANCAWVPSPTAATLHAIHYHQIFVQDEQEKILKRDKASLDDLLKIPLIKKDQYPSKEEIKKELENNAQGILGYVVRWVDQGIGCSKVPDINNVGLMEDRATCRISSQHIANWLHHNLCSETEVIETMKKMAAIVDNQNKNI
;
A
#
# COMPACT_ATOMS: atom_id res chain seq x y z
N SER A 1 15.42 -10.23 25.43
CA SER A 1 14.35 -11.24 25.43
C SER A 1 14.93 -12.59 25.04
N LYS A 2 14.28 -13.70 25.45
CA LYS A 2 14.62 -15.05 24.98
C LYS A 2 14.27 -15.16 23.50
N ASP A 3 14.94 -16.04 22.76
CA ASP A 3 14.59 -16.33 21.38
C ASP A 3 13.19 -16.97 21.32
N PHE A 4 12.33 -16.42 20.48
CA PHE A 4 10.98 -16.91 20.22
C PHE A 4 10.64 -16.75 18.73
N LEU A 5 9.62 -17.45 18.29
CA LEU A 5 9.02 -17.27 16.98
C LEU A 5 7.55 -16.90 17.15
N ILE A 6 6.98 -16.18 16.19
CA ILE A 6 5.55 -15.89 16.16
C ILE A 6 4.73 -17.18 15.99
N GLU A 7 3.60 -17.24 16.67
CA GLU A 7 2.73 -18.42 16.76
C GLU A 7 1.34 -18.19 16.16
N THR A 8 1.18 -17.10 15.39
CA THR A 8 -0.11 -16.69 14.83
C THR A 8 -0.68 -17.75 13.90
N LYS A 9 -1.91 -18.19 14.19
CA LYS A 9 -2.64 -19.22 13.42
C LYS A 9 -3.76 -18.60 12.61
N ASN A 10 -4.30 -19.37 11.66
CA ASN A 10 -5.44 -18.99 10.83
C ASN A 10 -5.21 -17.65 10.10
N VAL A 11 -4.10 -17.57 9.37
CA VAL A 11 -3.71 -16.39 8.58
C VAL A 11 -3.87 -16.69 7.09
N ASP A 12 -4.53 -15.82 6.36
CA ASP A 12 -4.78 -15.97 4.92
C ASP A 12 -3.48 -15.97 4.11
N PRO A 13 -3.44 -16.68 2.96
CA PRO A 13 -2.25 -16.78 2.11
C PRO A 13 -1.73 -15.44 1.62
N GLU A 14 -2.60 -14.46 1.43
CA GLU A 14 -2.28 -13.08 1.02
C GLU A 14 -1.29 -12.41 1.99
N ILE A 15 -1.32 -12.78 3.25
CA ILE A 15 -0.39 -12.29 4.28
C ILE A 15 0.83 -13.19 4.39
N ARG A 16 0.62 -14.52 4.38
CA ARG A 16 1.69 -15.47 4.68
C ARG A 16 2.59 -15.81 3.50
N LYS A 17 2.04 -15.86 2.27
CA LYS A 17 2.71 -16.53 1.15
C LYS A 17 2.88 -15.66 -0.08
N ILE A 18 2.08 -14.62 -0.22
CA ILE A 18 2.06 -13.81 -1.43
C ILE A 18 2.71 -12.47 -1.14
N ALA A 19 3.89 -12.24 -1.71
CA ALA A 19 4.51 -10.94 -1.70
C ALA A 19 3.91 -10.06 -2.81
N GLY A 20 3.58 -8.82 -2.50
CA GLY A 20 2.98 -7.91 -3.47
C GLY A 20 2.64 -6.54 -2.90
N PRO A 21 2.16 -5.63 -3.75
CA PRO A 21 1.75 -4.30 -3.33
C PRO A 21 0.64 -4.31 -2.30
N GLN A 22 0.64 -3.31 -1.40
CA GLN A 22 -0.42 -3.06 -0.44
C GLN A 22 -0.94 -1.63 -0.63
N LEU A 23 -2.26 -1.49 -0.77
CA LEU A 23 -2.93 -0.20 -0.79
C LEU A 23 -3.34 0.24 0.62
N VAL A 24 -3.33 1.55 0.83
CA VAL A 24 -3.96 2.21 1.98
C VAL A 24 -4.94 3.24 1.43
N VAL A 25 -6.18 3.23 1.89
CA VAL A 25 -7.25 4.04 1.34
C VAL A 25 -8.17 4.56 2.43
N PRO A 26 -8.63 5.83 2.37
CA PRO A 26 -9.59 6.36 3.33
C PRO A 26 -10.94 5.65 3.16
N VAL A 27 -11.34 4.87 4.16
CA VAL A 27 -12.61 4.13 4.11
C VAL A 27 -13.84 5.06 4.12
N MET A 28 -13.67 6.29 4.56
CA MET A 28 -14.71 7.32 4.52
C MET A 28 -15.18 7.63 3.09
N ASN A 29 -14.31 7.47 2.09
CA ASN A 29 -14.67 7.64 0.68
C ASN A 29 -15.01 6.31 0.03
N ALA A 30 -16.30 6.02 -0.15
CA ALA A 30 -16.80 4.76 -0.70
C ALA A 30 -16.22 4.44 -2.10
N ARG A 31 -16.00 5.45 -2.96
CA ARG A 31 -15.41 5.25 -4.29
C ARG A 31 -13.95 4.81 -4.20
N PHE A 32 -13.17 5.43 -3.32
CA PHE A 32 -11.77 5.05 -3.09
C PHE A 32 -11.69 3.66 -2.47
N ALA A 33 -12.53 3.37 -1.49
CA ALA A 33 -12.61 2.06 -0.85
C ALA A 33 -12.91 0.93 -1.86
N LEU A 34 -13.90 1.15 -2.75
CA LEU A 34 -14.24 0.21 -3.82
C LEU A 34 -13.10 0.04 -4.84
N ASN A 35 -12.52 1.15 -5.30
CA ASN A 35 -11.43 1.12 -6.27
C ASN A 35 -10.22 0.33 -5.74
N ALA A 36 -9.83 0.59 -4.50
CA ALA A 36 -8.72 -0.10 -3.87
C ALA A 36 -9.00 -1.60 -3.64
N THR A 37 -10.22 -1.94 -3.19
CA THR A 37 -10.62 -3.34 -3.01
C THR A 37 -10.61 -4.10 -4.33
N ASN A 38 -11.05 -3.48 -5.42
CA ASN A 38 -11.06 -4.07 -6.76
C ASN A 38 -9.68 -4.07 -7.45
N ALA A 39 -8.71 -3.35 -6.91
CA ALA A 39 -7.36 -3.27 -7.46
C ALA A 39 -6.52 -4.55 -7.26
N ARG A 40 -7.13 -5.64 -6.76
CA ARG A 40 -6.52 -6.97 -6.78
C ARG A 40 -6.06 -7.34 -8.19
N TRP A 41 -6.79 -6.93 -9.21
CA TRP A 41 -6.48 -7.15 -10.62
C TRP A 41 -6.47 -5.83 -11.36
N GLY A 42 -5.38 -5.54 -12.06
CA GLY A 42 -5.18 -4.30 -12.81
C GLY A 42 -4.63 -4.55 -14.21
N SER A 43 -5.09 -3.75 -15.19
CA SER A 43 -4.59 -3.76 -16.56
C SER A 43 -3.17 -3.20 -16.61
N LEU A 44 -2.23 -3.99 -17.09
CA LEU A 44 -0.85 -3.54 -17.33
C LEU A 44 -0.81 -2.54 -18.49
N TYR A 45 -1.58 -2.78 -19.55
CA TYR A 45 -1.61 -1.89 -20.71
C TYR A 45 -2.15 -0.50 -20.33
N ASP A 46 -3.25 -0.42 -19.58
CA ASP A 46 -3.78 0.84 -19.10
C ASP A 46 -2.81 1.57 -18.17
N ALA A 47 -2.15 0.84 -17.27
CA ALA A 47 -1.17 1.40 -16.35
C ALA A 47 0.06 1.98 -17.06
N LEU A 48 0.54 1.31 -18.10
CA LEU A 48 1.64 1.79 -18.93
C LEU A 48 1.22 2.96 -19.80
N TYR A 49 0.07 2.84 -20.48
CA TYR A 49 -0.42 3.87 -21.40
C TYR A 49 -0.73 5.18 -20.68
N GLY A 50 -1.30 5.10 -19.48
CA GLY A 50 -1.75 6.25 -18.70
C GLY A 50 -0.64 7.01 -17.95
N THR A 51 0.57 6.48 -17.85
CA THR A 51 1.64 7.04 -16.99
C THR A 51 2.88 7.46 -17.77
N ASP A 52 3.81 8.08 -17.08
CA ASP A 52 5.10 8.56 -17.59
C ASP A 52 6.12 7.44 -17.83
N ILE A 53 5.81 6.18 -17.53
CA ILE A 53 6.67 5.02 -17.88
C ILE A 53 6.88 4.97 -19.40
N ILE A 54 5.83 5.22 -20.17
CA ILE A 54 5.95 5.43 -21.61
C ILE A 54 6.11 6.93 -21.85
N SER A 55 7.31 7.34 -22.22
CA SER A 55 7.63 8.73 -22.56
C SER A 55 6.68 9.28 -23.63
N GLU A 56 6.36 10.56 -23.54
CA GLU A 56 5.60 11.30 -24.56
C GLU A 56 6.48 11.80 -25.71
N SER A 57 7.76 11.41 -25.78
CA SER A 57 8.65 11.73 -26.88
C SER A 57 8.35 10.91 -28.14
N ASP A 58 8.87 11.37 -29.27
CA ASP A 58 8.87 10.67 -30.57
C ASP A 58 7.47 10.31 -31.07
N GLY A 59 6.53 11.24 -30.90
CA GLY A 59 5.17 11.08 -31.38
C GLY A 59 4.27 10.21 -30.50
N ALA A 60 4.70 9.91 -29.25
CA ALA A 60 3.94 9.06 -28.32
C ALA A 60 3.13 9.87 -27.27
N GLU A 61 2.71 11.09 -27.60
CA GLU A 61 1.94 11.97 -26.71
C GLU A 61 0.56 11.38 -26.39
N LYS A 62 0.02 11.72 -25.20
CA LYS A 62 -1.33 11.35 -24.73
C LYS A 62 -2.41 12.34 -25.18
N ILE A 63 -2.22 13.07 -26.24
CA ILE A 63 -3.12 14.11 -26.71
C ILE A 63 -4.15 13.54 -27.70
N GLY A 64 -5.43 13.84 -27.47
CA GLY A 64 -6.52 13.37 -28.34
C GLY A 64 -7.02 11.97 -28.01
N GLY A 65 -7.29 11.15 -29.03
CA GLY A 65 -7.72 9.76 -28.87
C GLY A 65 -6.56 8.80 -28.63
N TYR A 66 -6.78 7.52 -28.98
CA TYR A 66 -5.73 6.50 -28.89
C TYR A 66 -4.57 6.83 -29.84
N ASN A 67 -3.35 6.80 -29.31
CA ASN A 67 -2.12 7.01 -30.07
C ASN A 67 -1.44 5.66 -30.33
N GLN A 68 -1.37 5.27 -31.63
CA GLN A 68 -0.81 3.97 -32.05
C GLN A 68 0.67 3.84 -31.67
N ILE A 69 1.50 4.88 -31.86
CA ILE A 69 2.93 4.85 -31.52
C ILE A 69 3.12 4.58 -30.04
N ARG A 70 2.30 5.22 -29.18
CA ARG A 70 2.30 4.97 -27.74
C ARG A 70 1.83 3.56 -27.43
N GLY A 71 0.79 3.08 -28.09
CA GLY A 71 0.30 1.70 -27.95
C GLY A 71 1.35 0.65 -28.31
N ASP A 72 2.10 0.85 -29.38
CA ASP A 72 3.20 -0.05 -29.78
C ASP A 72 4.31 -0.10 -28.72
N LYS A 73 4.65 1.03 -28.10
CA LYS A 73 5.60 1.07 -26.98
C LYS A 73 5.07 0.31 -25.77
N VAL A 74 3.77 0.42 -25.46
CA VAL A 74 3.09 -0.34 -24.38
C VAL A 74 3.17 -1.84 -24.65
N ILE A 75 2.81 -2.28 -25.85
CA ILE A 75 2.88 -3.69 -26.26
C ILE A 75 4.30 -4.22 -26.16
N SER A 76 5.28 -3.44 -26.62
CA SER A 76 6.70 -3.82 -26.55
C SER A 76 7.17 -4.00 -25.10
N PHE A 77 6.82 -3.07 -24.21
CA PHE A 77 7.13 -3.17 -22.78
C PHE A 77 6.48 -4.41 -22.14
N ALA A 78 5.20 -4.63 -22.42
CA ALA A 78 4.45 -5.76 -21.88
C ALA A 78 5.01 -7.11 -22.36
N LYS A 79 5.44 -7.22 -23.64
CA LYS A 79 6.10 -8.43 -24.15
C LYS A 79 7.45 -8.67 -23.49
N LYS A 80 8.20 -7.60 -23.21
CA LYS A 80 9.44 -7.73 -22.43
C LYS A 80 9.15 -8.22 -21.00
N PHE A 81 8.10 -7.74 -20.37
CA PHE A 81 7.66 -8.27 -19.05
C PHE A 81 7.38 -9.78 -19.11
N LEU A 82 6.75 -10.27 -20.19
CA LEU A 82 6.54 -11.71 -20.38
C LEU A 82 7.85 -12.47 -20.57
N ASP A 83 8.78 -11.95 -21.39
CA ASP A 83 10.10 -12.54 -21.58
C ASP A 83 10.88 -12.65 -20.26
N ASP A 84 10.76 -11.64 -19.39
CA ASP A 84 11.45 -11.61 -18.10
C ASP A 84 10.78 -12.52 -17.05
N SER A 85 9.45 -12.69 -17.08
CA SER A 85 8.67 -13.37 -16.04
C SER A 85 8.38 -14.84 -16.34
N ILE A 86 8.11 -15.17 -17.59
CA ILE A 86 7.79 -16.54 -18.09
C ILE A 86 8.55 -16.82 -19.38
N PRO A 87 9.89 -16.88 -19.33
CA PRO A 87 10.73 -17.00 -20.50
C PRO A 87 10.42 -18.26 -21.33
N LEU A 88 10.58 -18.15 -22.65
CA LEU A 88 10.43 -19.25 -23.59
C LEU A 88 11.71 -20.05 -23.71
N GLU A 89 11.61 -21.34 -24.01
CA GLU A 89 12.77 -22.18 -24.34
C GLU A 89 13.53 -21.67 -25.58
N LYS A 90 12.78 -21.15 -26.56
CA LYS A 90 13.30 -20.58 -27.80
C LYS A 90 12.47 -19.38 -28.22
N GLY A 91 13.13 -18.34 -28.73
CA GLY A 91 12.47 -17.11 -29.19
C GLY A 91 12.04 -16.17 -28.03
N ASN A 92 11.16 -15.24 -28.35
CA ASN A 92 10.61 -14.28 -27.38
C ASN A 92 9.15 -13.92 -27.75
N TYR A 93 8.43 -13.26 -26.83
CA TYR A 93 7.00 -12.98 -27.01
C TYR A 93 6.68 -12.03 -28.17
N LYS A 94 7.64 -11.24 -28.66
CA LYS A 94 7.43 -10.39 -29.86
C LYS A 94 7.26 -11.22 -31.15
N ASP A 95 7.70 -12.47 -31.13
CA ASP A 95 7.65 -13.37 -32.30
C ASP A 95 6.52 -14.40 -32.18
N VAL A 96 5.81 -14.46 -31.09
CA VAL A 96 4.65 -15.36 -30.90
C VAL A 96 3.48 -14.88 -31.75
N ILE A 97 2.90 -15.81 -32.53
CA ILE A 97 1.72 -15.57 -33.38
C ILE A 97 0.48 -16.34 -32.92
N LYS A 98 0.65 -17.36 -32.06
CA LYS A 98 -0.46 -18.17 -31.56
C LYS A 98 -0.10 -18.88 -30.25
N PHE A 99 -1.06 -18.98 -29.36
CA PHE A 99 -1.03 -19.87 -28.20
C PHE A 99 -1.88 -21.10 -28.50
N GLU A 100 -1.33 -22.28 -28.29
CA GLU A 100 -2.03 -23.56 -28.40
C GLU A 100 -2.11 -24.21 -27.00
N PHE A 101 -3.32 -24.42 -26.53
CA PHE A 101 -3.60 -24.96 -25.21
C PHE A 101 -4.89 -25.77 -25.24
N THR A 102 -4.93 -26.86 -24.48
CA THR A 102 -6.12 -27.67 -24.25
C THR A 102 -6.11 -28.16 -22.81
N VAL A 103 -7.22 -28.73 -22.36
CA VAL A 103 -7.25 -29.50 -21.11
C VAL A 103 -6.31 -30.69 -21.27
N ASP A 104 -5.52 -30.96 -20.23
CA ASP A 104 -4.53 -32.04 -20.18
C ASP A 104 -3.31 -31.88 -21.12
N SER A 105 -3.11 -30.70 -21.72
CA SER A 105 -1.93 -30.43 -22.55
C SER A 105 -1.04 -29.33 -22.00
N GLU A 106 0.23 -29.42 -22.33
CA GLU A 106 1.17 -28.33 -22.14
C GLU A 106 0.83 -27.16 -23.05
N LEU A 107 1.06 -25.93 -22.55
CA LEU A 107 0.97 -24.74 -23.37
C LEU A 107 2.10 -24.74 -24.41
N LYS A 108 1.75 -24.61 -25.69
CA LYS A 108 2.68 -24.44 -26.80
C LYS A 108 2.46 -23.10 -27.46
N LEU A 109 3.53 -22.49 -27.91
CA LEU A 109 3.51 -21.23 -28.61
C LEU A 109 4.09 -21.40 -30.02
N ILE A 110 3.42 -20.81 -31.00
CA ILE A 110 3.85 -20.80 -32.38
C ILE A 110 4.55 -19.48 -32.66
N LEU A 111 5.76 -19.54 -33.19
CA LEU A 111 6.55 -18.37 -33.54
C LEU A 111 6.32 -17.98 -35.02
N LYS A 112 6.75 -16.78 -35.41
CA LYS A 112 6.65 -16.25 -36.79
C LYS A 112 7.25 -17.19 -37.87
N ASP A 113 8.32 -17.92 -37.53
CA ASP A 113 8.96 -18.90 -38.39
C ASP A 113 8.22 -20.25 -38.44
N GLN A 114 7.02 -20.32 -37.89
CA GLN A 114 6.17 -21.52 -37.72
C GLN A 114 6.77 -22.59 -36.80
N SER A 115 7.88 -22.33 -36.14
CA SER A 115 8.41 -23.26 -35.13
C SER A 115 7.58 -23.19 -33.86
N GLN A 116 7.54 -24.33 -33.14
CA GLN A 116 6.92 -24.40 -31.82
C GLN A 116 7.97 -24.17 -30.72
N THR A 117 7.52 -23.54 -29.63
CA THR A 117 8.28 -23.39 -28.39
C THR A 117 7.38 -23.60 -27.20
N SER A 118 7.97 -23.77 -26.01
CA SER A 118 7.30 -23.92 -24.74
C SER A 118 7.89 -22.94 -23.72
N LEU A 119 7.28 -22.84 -22.54
CA LEU A 119 7.87 -22.12 -21.42
C LEU A 119 9.10 -22.86 -20.92
N GLN A 120 10.15 -22.16 -20.48
CA GLN A 120 11.28 -22.77 -19.77
C GLN A 120 10.83 -23.50 -18.51
N ASN A 121 9.79 -22.99 -17.82
CA ASN A 121 9.15 -23.62 -16.70
C ASN A 121 7.65 -23.77 -16.95
N ASN A 122 7.21 -24.95 -17.38
CA ASN A 122 5.82 -25.24 -17.69
C ASN A 122 4.86 -25.20 -16.50
N ASP A 123 5.38 -25.22 -15.27
CA ASP A 123 4.56 -25.07 -14.05
C ASP A 123 4.04 -23.63 -13.84
N GLN A 124 4.61 -22.67 -14.57
CA GLN A 124 4.13 -21.30 -14.55
C GLN A 124 2.78 -21.13 -15.28
N TYR A 125 2.44 -21.97 -16.25
CA TYR A 125 1.11 -21.99 -16.83
C TYR A 125 0.15 -22.76 -15.94
N ILE A 126 -0.87 -22.08 -15.43
CA ILE A 126 -1.81 -22.62 -14.45
C ILE A 126 -3.08 -23.17 -15.12
N GLY A 127 -3.61 -22.46 -16.11
CA GLY A 127 -4.86 -22.79 -16.77
C GLY A 127 -5.43 -21.63 -17.57
N TYR A 128 -6.70 -21.72 -17.92
CA TYR A 128 -7.34 -20.70 -18.75
C TYR A 128 -8.79 -20.44 -18.38
N MET A 129 -9.29 -19.30 -18.86
CA MET A 129 -10.71 -18.93 -18.86
C MET A 129 -11.16 -18.78 -20.30
N ASP A 130 -12.16 -19.58 -20.71
CA ASP A 130 -12.84 -19.39 -21.99
C ASP A 130 -13.93 -18.33 -21.82
N LYS A 131 -13.86 -17.28 -22.63
CA LYS A 131 -14.81 -16.15 -22.64
C LYS A 131 -15.78 -16.23 -23.83
N GLY A 132 -15.71 -17.32 -24.59
CA GLY A 132 -16.49 -17.52 -25.83
C GLY A 132 -15.92 -16.74 -27.02
N GLU A 133 -16.39 -17.07 -28.22
CA GLU A 133 -16.07 -16.37 -29.47
C GLU A 133 -14.56 -16.26 -29.77
N GLY A 134 -13.78 -17.25 -29.34
CA GLY A 134 -12.31 -17.26 -29.53
C GLY A 134 -11.55 -16.32 -28.59
N LYS A 135 -12.18 -15.84 -27.54
CA LYS A 135 -11.58 -14.98 -26.50
C LYS A 135 -11.16 -15.82 -25.30
N PHE A 136 -9.95 -15.61 -24.83
CA PHE A 136 -9.38 -16.41 -23.73
C PHE A 136 -8.63 -15.54 -22.73
N GLY A 137 -8.59 -16.01 -21.50
CA GLY A 137 -7.67 -15.52 -20.47
C GLY A 137 -6.73 -16.66 -20.07
N LEU A 138 -5.45 -16.59 -20.40
CA LEU A 138 -4.45 -17.58 -20.00
C LEU A 138 -3.82 -17.16 -18.69
N LEU A 139 -3.95 -18.00 -17.66
CA LEU A 139 -3.47 -17.73 -16.31
C LEU A 139 -2.07 -18.27 -16.09
N PHE A 140 -1.19 -17.41 -15.64
CA PHE A 140 0.18 -17.73 -15.26
C PHE A 140 0.45 -17.37 -13.80
N LYS A 141 1.49 -18.00 -13.24
CA LYS A 141 1.98 -17.74 -11.89
C LYS A 141 3.50 -17.63 -11.88
N ASN A 142 4.00 -16.54 -11.32
CA ASN A 142 5.42 -16.33 -11.09
C ASN A 142 5.64 -15.67 -9.72
N ASN A 143 6.60 -16.15 -8.93
CA ASN A 143 6.87 -15.66 -7.57
C ASN A 143 5.63 -15.60 -6.66
N ASN A 144 4.73 -16.57 -6.79
CA ASN A 144 3.43 -16.67 -6.11
C ASN A 144 2.37 -15.63 -6.52
N LEU A 145 2.67 -14.72 -7.42
CA LEU A 145 1.70 -13.81 -8.04
C LEU A 145 1.18 -14.37 -9.35
N HIS A 146 -0.09 -14.07 -9.65
CA HIS A 146 -0.69 -14.45 -10.93
C HIS A 146 -0.75 -13.25 -11.88
N PHE A 147 -0.82 -13.55 -13.16
CA PHE A 147 -1.28 -12.63 -14.19
C PHE A 147 -2.01 -13.40 -15.30
N GLU A 148 -2.90 -12.71 -15.99
CA GLU A 148 -3.70 -13.27 -17.09
C GLU A 148 -3.33 -12.59 -18.41
N ILE A 149 -2.85 -13.34 -19.40
CA ILE A 149 -2.75 -12.85 -20.78
C ILE A 149 -4.15 -12.92 -21.39
N GLN A 150 -4.70 -11.78 -21.80
CA GLN A 150 -6.01 -11.69 -22.42
C GLN A 150 -5.88 -11.72 -23.95
N ILE A 151 -6.42 -12.74 -24.59
CA ILE A 151 -6.43 -12.93 -26.03
C ILE A 151 -7.82 -12.60 -26.57
N ASP A 152 -7.89 -11.63 -27.49
CA ASP A 152 -9.13 -11.21 -28.15
C ASP A 152 -8.79 -10.51 -29.47
N LYS A 153 -8.82 -11.25 -30.58
CA LYS A 153 -8.54 -10.72 -31.92
C LYS A 153 -9.65 -9.82 -32.48
N SER A 154 -10.81 -9.75 -31.83
CA SER A 154 -11.88 -8.81 -32.21
C SER A 154 -11.71 -7.41 -31.58
N HIS A 155 -10.86 -7.30 -30.53
CA HIS A 155 -10.56 -6.04 -29.88
C HIS A 155 -9.53 -5.24 -30.71
N PRO A 156 -9.66 -3.88 -30.85
CA PRO A 156 -8.71 -3.10 -31.66
C PRO A 156 -7.24 -3.36 -31.32
N ILE A 157 -6.88 -3.37 -30.04
CA ILE A 157 -5.49 -3.66 -29.61
C ILE A 157 -5.08 -5.09 -29.96
N GLY A 158 -5.98 -6.08 -29.81
CA GLY A 158 -5.70 -7.46 -30.14
C GLY A 158 -5.59 -7.73 -31.64
N GLN A 159 -6.18 -6.88 -32.49
CA GLN A 159 -5.99 -6.94 -33.94
C GLN A 159 -4.57 -6.56 -34.36
N ASP A 160 -3.97 -5.61 -33.63
CA ASP A 160 -2.62 -5.12 -33.90
C ASP A 160 -1.54 -6.06 -33.35
N ASP A 161 -1.90 -6.98 -32.44
CA ASP A 161 -0.98 -7.97 -31.87
C ASP A 161 -1.01 -9.29 -32.67
N LEU A 162 0.16 -9.80 -33.04
CA LEU A 162 0.29 -11.04 -33.81
C LEU A 162 -0.42 -12.24 -33.19
N ALA A 163 -0.33 -12.37 -31.87
CA ALA A 163 -0.97 -13.45 -31.12
C ALA A 163 -2.39 -13.10 -30.63
N GLY A 164 -2.84 -11.87 -30.88
CA GLY A 164 -4.15 -11.38 -30.43
C GLY A 164 -4.18 -10.96 -28.98
N ILE A 165 -3.05 -10.64 -28.38
CA ILE A 165 -2.98 -10.15 -27.00
C ILE A 165 -3.55 -8.73 -26.96
N LYS A 166 -4.61 -8.53 -26.17
CA LYS A 166 -5.22 -7.21 -26.00
C LYS A 166 -4.81 -6.54 -24.69
N ASP A 167 -4.38 -7.31 -23.70
CA ASP A 167 -3.96 -6.83 -22.39
C ASP A 167 -3.28 -7.94 -21.57
N ILE A 168 -2.56 -7.54 -20.53
CA ILE A 168 -2.09 -8.40 -19.45
C ILE A 168 -2.73 -7.90 -18.17
N LEU A 169 -3.55 -8.74 -17.54
CA LEU A 169 -4.19 -8.41 -16.27
C LEU A 169 -3.33 -8.93 -15.12
N MET A 170 -2.78 -8.02 -14.35
CA MET A 170 -1.86 -8.30 -13.24
C MET A 170 -2.61 -8.51 -11.92
N GLU A 171 -2.28 -9.55 -11.17
CA GLU A 171 -2.60 -9.61 -9.74
C GLU A 171 -1.74 -8.56 -9.04
N SER A 172 -2.37 -7.53 -8.44
CA SER A 172 -1.70 -6.29 -8.07
C SER A 172 -1.81 -5.99 -6.57
N ALA A 173 -2.88 -5.35 -6.11
CA ALA A 173 -3.10 -5.08 -4.69
C ALA A 173 -3.52 -6.35 -3.96
N ILE A 174 -2.56 -7.07 -3.40
CA ILE A 174 -2.81 -8.34 -2.70
C ILE A 174 -3.61 -8.09 -1.43
N THR A 175 -3.21 -7.07 -0.69
CA THR A 175 -3.90 -6.59 0.51
C THR A 175 -4.20 -5.09 0.38
N THR A 176 -5.27 -4.67 1.04
CA THR A 176 -5.66 -3.26 1.13
C THR A 176 -6.03 -2.94 2.57
N ILE A 177 -5.44 -1.88 3.12
CA ILE A 177 -5.80 -1.34 4.42
C ILE A 177 -6.89 -0.30 4.20
N GLN A 178 -8.08 -0.59 4.71
CA GLN A 178 -9.19 0.36 4.82
C GLN A 178 -8.93 1.22 6.06
N ASP A 179 -8.61 2.48 5.86
CA ASP A 179 -8.05 3.34 6.91
C ASP A 179 -9.13 4.16 7.60
N CYS A 180 -9.15 4.08 8.94
CA CYS A 180 -9.96 4.95 9.82
C CYS A 180 -9.11 6.05 10.47
N GLU A 181 -7.81 6.09 10.20
CA GLU A 181 -6.85 6.94 10.92
C GLU A 181 -6.35 8.10 10.02
N ASP A 182 -5.09 8.17 9.67
CA ASP A 182 -4.43 9.37 9.11
C ASP A 182 -4.91 9.78 7.72
N SER A 183 -5.52 8.90 6.94
CA SER A 183 -6.14 9.27 5.67
C SER A 183 -7.59 9.74 5.78
N VAL A 184 -8.15 9.79 6.99
CA VAL A 184 -9.55 10.12 7.29
C VAL A 184 -9.62 11.28 8.29
N ALA A 185 -10.62 12.14 8.13
CA ALA A 185 -11.01 13.14 9.12
C ALA A 185 -12.45 12.83 9.59
N ALA A 186 -12.57 12.05 10.65
CA ALA A 186 -13.85 11.68 11.27
C ALA A 186 -13.90 12.25 12.69
N VAL A 187 -14.48 13.43 12.83
CA VAL A 187 -14.41 14.25 14.05
C VAL A 187 -15.62 14.09 14.97
N ASP A 188 -16.69 13.50 14.49
CA ASP A 188 -17.94 13.34 15.23
C ASP A 188 -18.70 12.05 14.85
N ALA A 189 -19.94 11.92 15.34
CA ALA A 189 -20.78 10.76 15.09
C ALA A 189 -21.20 10.62 13.62
N ASP A 190 -21.48 11.71 12.94
CA ASP A 190 -21.94 11.68 11.54
C ASP A 190 -20.82 11.20 10.63
N ASP A 191 -19.61 11.66 10.84
CA ASP A 191 -18.41 11.21 10.15
C ASP A 191 -18.13 9.72 10.42
N LYS A 192 -18.14 9.32 11.71
CA LYS A 192 -17.92 7.91 12.08
C LYS A 192 -18.98 6.97 11.50
N ILE A 193 -20.22 7.40 11.38
CA ILE A 193 -21.28 6.64 10.70
C ILE A 193 -20.93 6.38 9.23
N ILE A 194 -20.37 7.36 8.52
CA ILE A 194 -19.94 7.19 7.11
C ILE A 194 -18.82 6.15 7.04
N VAL A 195 -17.80 6.28 7.88
CA VAL A 195 -16.68 5.34 7.99
C VAL A 195 -17.19 3.91 8.21
N TYR A 196 -17.97 3.70 9.24
CA TYR A 196 -18.46 2.36 9.62
C TYR A 196 -19.47 1.79 8.62
N ARG A 197 -20.29 2.63 8.00
CA ARG A 197 -21.23 2.19 6.96
C ARG A 197 -20.51 1.68 5.71
N ASN A 198 -19.43 2.34 5.29
CA ASN A 198 -18.62 1.90 4.16
C ASN A 198 -17.90 0.57 4.50
N TRP A 199 -17.33 0.46 5.71
CA TRP A 199 -16.73 -0.78 6.16
C TRP A 199 -17.75 -1.93 6.23
N LEU A 200 -18.97 -1.65 6.70
CA LEU A 200 -20.07 -2.62 6.70
C LEU A 200 -20.42 -3.09 5.28
N GLY A 201 -20.50 -2.16 4.34
CA GLY A 201 -20.78 -2.49 2.94
C GLY A 201 -19.69 -3.36 2.30
N LEU A 202 -18.42 -3.16 2.69
CA LEU A 202 -17.29 -4.01 2.26
C LEU A 202 -17.40 -5.42 2.88
N MET A 203 -17.64 -5.53 4.18
CA MET A 203 -17.75 -6.83 4.86
C MET A 203 -18.99 -7.63 4.45
N LYS A 204 -20.08 -6.96 4.13
CA LYS A 204 -21.28 -7.59 3.54
C LYS A 204 -21.15 -7.82 2.04
N GLY A 205 -20.12 -7.28 1.40
CA GLY A 205 -19.90 -7.44 -0.04
C GLY A 205 -20.88 -6.68 -0.92
N ASN A 206 -21.64 -5.71 -0.39
CA ASN A 206 -22.69 -4.99 -1.10
C ASN A 206 -22.45 -3.47 -1.21
N LEU A 207 -21.25 -3.01 -0.88
CA LEU A 207 -20.90 -1.60 -1.09
C LEU A 207 -21.00 -1.26 -2.57
N LYS A 208 -21.77 -0.20 -2.88
CA LYS A 208 -21.96 0.32 -4.23
C LYS A 208 -21.85 1.84 -4.22
N ARG A 209 -21.32 2.40 -5.30
CA ARG A 209 -21.30 3.85 -5.51
C ARG A 209 -21.60 4.18 -6.94
N SER A 210 -22.62 4.99 -7.14
CA SER A 210 -22.97 5.55 -8.45
C SER A 210 -22.35 6.94 -8.60
N PHE A 211 -21.85 7.25 -9.80
CA PHE A 211 -21.28 8.54 -10.15
C PHE A 211 -21.48 8.78 -11.65
N ASP A 212 -21.53 10.05 -12.01
CA ASP A 212 -21.50 10.45 -13.42
C ASP A 212 -20.06 10.41 -13.95
N LYS A 213 -19.88 9.81 -15.12
CA LYS A 213 -18.64 9.84 -15.88
C LYS A 213 -18.94 10.26 -17.32
N ASN A 214 -18.64 11.51 -17.65
CA ASN A 214 -18.86 12.09 -18.98
C ASN A 214 -20.32 11.97 -19.45
N GLY A 215 -21.29 12.29 -18.59
CA GLY A 215 -22.73 12.22 -18.88
C GLY A 215 -23.32 10.80 -18.86
N LYS A 216 -22.54 9.79 -18.45
CA LYS A 216 -23.05 8.42 -18.23
C LYS A 216 -23.03 8.07 -16.76
N PHE A 217 -24.18 7.69 -16.23
CA PHE A 217 -24.31 7.19 -14.87
C PHE A 217 -23.70 5.78 -14.80
N MET A 218 -22.66 5.62 -13.99
CA MET A 218 -22.00 4.34 -13.76
C MET A 218 -22.13 3.95 -12.30
N THR A 219 -22.45 2.69 -12.04
CA THR A 219 -22.42 2.12 -10.70
C THR A 219 -21.20 1.23 -10.57
N ARG A 220 -20.37 1.50 -9.57
CA ARG A 220 -19.25 0.66 -9.19
C ARG A 220 -19.64 -0.21 -8.00
N GLU A 221 -19.28 -1.48 -8.07
CA GLU A 221 -19.51 -2.49 -7.04
C GLU A 221 -18.29 -3.39 -6.91
N LEU A 222 -18.29 -4.30 -5.93
CA LEU A 222 -17.19 -5.24 -5.72
C LEU A 222 -17.13 -6.29 -6.83
N ASN A 223 -15.92 -6.56 -7.32
CA ASN A 223 -15.69 -7.54 -8.37
C ASN A 223 -15.94 -8.97 -7.85
N PRO A 224 -16.54 -9.85 -8.68
CA PRO A 224 -16.65 -11.28 -8.38
C PRO A 224 -15.28 -11.97 -8.43
N ASP A 225 -15.21 -13.18 -7.85
CA ASP A 225 -14.06 -14.05 -7.98
C ASP A 225 -13.89 -14.52 -9.43
N ARG A 226 -12.65 -14.79 -9.81
CA ARG A 226 -12.25 -15.18 -11.15
C ARG A 226 -12.15 -16.68 -11.25
N LYS A 227 -12.77 -17.29 -12.28
CA LYS A 227 -12.83 -18.75 -12.48
C LYS A 227 -11.88 -19.16 -13.60
N TYR A 228 -11.07 -20.16 -13.34
CA TYR A 228 -10.16 -20.72 -14.34
C TYR A 228 -10.24 -22.24 -14.35
N LEU A 229 -10.12 -22.84 -15.55
CA LEU A 229 -9.99 -24.28 -15.73
C LEU A 229 -8.49 -24.61 -15.72
N LEU A 230 -8.07 -25.45 -14.77
CA LEU A 230 -6.71 -25.92 -14.63
C LEU A 230 -6.35 -26.96 -15.69
N LYS A 231 -5.06 -27.18 -15.92
CA LYS A 231 -4.51 -28.24 -16.79
C LYS A 231 -5.10 -29.64 -16.49
N ASN A 232 -5.42 -29.93 -15.23
CA ASN A 232 -5.99 -31.22 -14.79
C ASN A 232 -7.53 -31.29 -14.84
N GLY A 233 -8.17 -30.35 -15.54
CA GLY A 233 -9.62 -30.29 -15.68
C GLY A 233 -10.39 -29.80 -14.46
N LYS A 234 -9.71 -29.44 -13.37
CA LYS A 234 -10.35 -28.87 -12.18
C LYS A 234 -10.56 -27.37 -12.31
N MET A 235 -11.61 -26.85 -11.70
CA MET A 235 -11.84 -25.41 -11.61
C MET A 235 -11.19 -24.82 -10.36
N ILE A 236 -10.57 -23.65 -10.51
CA ILE A 236 -10.15 -22.84 -9.36
C ILE A 236 -10.85 -21.48 -9.37
N LEU A 237 -10.97 -20.92 -8.17
CA LEU A 237 -11.45 -19.57 -7.93
C LEU A 237 -10.32 -18.75 -7.33
N LEU A 238 -9.93 -17.69 -8.02
CA LEU A 238 -9.03 -16.67 -7.48
C LEU A 238 -9.84 -15.47 -6.99
N PRO A 239 -9.46 -14.86 -5.85
CA PRO A 239 -10.14 -13.69 -5.35
C PRO A 239 -10.16 -12.56 -6.38
N GLY A 240 -11.34 -11.98 -6.64
CA GLY A 240 -11.47 -10.79 -7.48
C GLY A 240 -11.13 -9.50 -6.76
N ARG A 241 -10.91 -9.57 -5.44
CA ARG A 241 -10.72 -8.44 -4.52
C ARG A 241 -9.47 -8.64 -3.67
N SER A 242 -8.87 -7.51 -3.23
CA SER A 242 -7.84 -7.52 -2.18
C SER A 242 -8.36 -8.15 -0.89
N LEU A 243 -7.50 -8.82 -0.15
CA LEU A 243 -7.77 -9.11 1.26
C LEU A 243 -7.76 -7.78 2.03
N LEU A 244 -8.83 -7.49 2.75
CA LEU A 244 -8.98 -6.25 3.48
C LEU A 244 -8.49 -6.38 4.92
N LEU A 245 -7.65 -5.43 5.32
CA LEU A 245 -7.34 -5.08 6.68
C LEU A 245 -8.03 -3.75 7.00
N VAL A 246 -8.25 -3.43 8.27
CA VAL A 246 -8.74 -2.12 8.72
C VAL A 246 -7.74 -1.51 9.68
N ARG A 247 -7.33 -0.25 9.43
CA ARG A 247 -6.50 0.49 10.39
C ARG A 247 -7.40 1.30 11.32
N ASN A 248 -7.45 0.90 12.60
CA ASN A 248 -8.10 1.66 13.65
C ASN A 248 -7.22 2.85 14.04
N VAL A 249 -7.75 3.85 14.74
CA VAL A 249 -6.93 4.91 15.30
C VAL A 249 -6.09 4.41 16.49
N GLY A 250 -5.05 5.16 16.85
CA GLY A 250 -4.16 4.88 17.97
C GLY A 250 -4.83 5.08 19.34
N HIS A 251 -4.01 5.13 20.40
CA HIS A 251 -4.51 5.21 21.79
C HIS A 251 -4.75 6.65 22.30
N LEU A 252 -4.18 7.65 21.62
CA LEU A 252 -4.16 9.02 22.12
C LEU A 252 -5.52 9.72 22.05
N MET A 253 -6.27 9.56 20.95
CA MET A 253 -7.42 10.38 20.64
C MET A 253 -8.70 9.92 21.33
N THR A 254 -9.55 10.89 21.69
CA THR A 254 -10.96 10.69 22.05
C THR A 254 -11.86 11.17 20.91
N ASN A 255 -13.15 10.81 20.97
CA ASN A 255 -14.11 11.24 19.96
C ASN A 255 -15.48 11.48 20.59
N PRO A 256 -16.16 12.61 20.28
CA PRO A 256 -17.44 12.97 20.86
C PRO A 256 -18.62 12.14 20.37
N ALA A 257 -18.42 11.23 19.40
CA ALA A 257 -19.46 10.34 18.86
C ALA A 257 -20.14 9.49 19.94
N ILE A 258 -19.39 9.11 20.98
CA ILE A 258 -19.90 8.44 22.17
C ILE A 258 -19.35 9.13 23.40
N LYS A 259 -20.21 9.35 24.39
CA LYS A 259 -19.83 9.91 25.70
C LYS A 259 -20.17 8.94 26.79
N ASP A 260 -19.37 8.94 27.85
CA ASP A 260 -19.66 8.19 29.05
C ASP A 260 -20.82 8.85 29.87
N LYS A 261 -21.19 8.23 30.97
CA LYS A 261 -22.26 8.73 31.86
C LYS A 261 -21.96 10.11 32.48
N ASP A 262 -20.70 10.51 32.51
CA ASP A 262 -20.23 11.78 33.08
C ASP A 262 -20.03 12.85 31.98
N GLY A 263 -20.32 12.51 30.72
CA GLY A 263 -20.23 13.40 29.56
C GLY A 263 -18.85 13.48 28.93
N ASN A 264 -17.89 12.65 29.37
CA ASN A 264 -16.55 12.60 28.76
C ASN A 264 -16.58 11.80 27.44
N GLU A 265 -15.77 12.24 26.50
CA GLU A 265 -15.55 11.50 25.23
C GLU A 265 -14.87 10.16 25.49
N VAL A 266 -15.30 9.14 24.77
CA VAL A 266 -14.63 7.82 24.85
C VAL A 266 -13.34 7.79 24.03
N PRO A 267 -12.34 6.97 24.43
CA PRO A 267 -11.16 6.74 23.60
C PRO A 267 -11.55 6.18 22.23
N GLU A 268 -11.17 6.90 21.18
CA GLU A 268 -11.56 6.58 19.80
C GLU A 268 -11.04 5.21 19.34
N GLY A 269 -9.84 4.82 19.78
CA GLY A 269 -9.27 3.50 19.46
C GLY A 269 -10.06 2.33 20.06
N ILE A 270 -10.71 2.52 21.22
CA ILE A 270 -11.60 1.53 21.82
C ILE A 270 -12.90 1.46 21.01
N MET A 271 -13.48 2.61 20.68
CA MET A 271 -14.68 2.69 19.83
C MET A 271 -14.46 2.01 18.49
N ASP A 272 -13.35 2.31 17.80
CA ASP A 272 -13.02 1.69 16.53
C ASP A 272 -12.89 0.16 16.65
N ALA A 273 -12.23 -0.35 17.70
CA ALA A 273 -12.08 -1.78 17.91
C ALA A 273 -13.45 -2.48 18.02
N PHE A 274 -14.39 -1.91 18.77
CA PHE A 274 -15.74 -2.48 18.90
C PHE A 274 -16.50 -2.45 17.58
N PHE A 275 -16.59 -1.30 16.92
CA PHE A 275 -17.39 -1.14 15.70
C PHE A 275 -16.78 -1.88 14.51
N THR A 276 -15.48 -1.80 14.30
CA THR A 276 -14.86 -2.48 13.14
C THR A 276 -14.92 -3.99 13.26
N VAL A 277 -14.81 -4.52 14.50
CA VAL A 277 -14.97 -5.97 14.74
C VAL A 277 -16.43 -6.39 14.65
N CYS A 278 -17.38 -5.67 15.25
CA CYS A 278 -18.81 -5.93 15.13
C CYS A 278 -19.23 -6.07 13.65
N ILE A 279 -18.75 -5.16 12.83
CA ILE A 279 -18.98 -5.17 11.39
C ILE A 279 -18.31 -6.37 10.71
N ALA A 280 -17.06 -6.67 11.05
CA ALA A 280 -16.32 -7.78 10.46
C ALA A 280 -16.88 -9.17 10.85
N VAL A 281 -17.68 -9.26 11.90
CA VAL A 281 -18.42 -10.50 12.25
C VAL A 281 -19.29 -10.97 11.08
N HIS A 282 -19.81 -10.07 10.23
CA HIS A 282 -20.56 -10.47 9.04
C HIS A 282 -19.73 -11.37 8.10
N ASP A 283 -18.43 -11.09 7.93
CA ASP A 283 -17.54 -11.96 7.16
C ASP A 283 -17.27 -13.30 7.87
N ILE A 284 -17.07 -13.27 9.21
CA ILE A 284 -16.79 -14.46 10.02
C ILE A 284 -17.93 -15.48 9.94
N ILE A 285 -19.17 -15.02 10.04
CA ILE A 285 -20.37 -15.87 10.00
C ILE A 285 -20.84 -16.18 8.57
N GLY A 286 -20.19 -15.59 7.56
CA GLY A 286 -20.54 -15.82 6.15
C GLY A 286 -21.84 -15.13 5.73
N ASN A 287 -22.22 -14.03 6.36
CA ASN A 287 -23.42 -13.24 6.05
C ASN A 287 -23.09 -12.11 5.06
N GLY A 288 -22.39 -12.42 3.99
CA GLY A 288 -22.03 -11.49 2.94
C GLY A 288 -22.07 -12.13 1.57
N LEU A 289 -22.11 -11.29 0.52
CA LEU A 289 -22.05 -11.77 -0.87
C LEU A 289 -20.68 -12.36 -1.22
N TYR A 290 -19.64 -11.86 -0.58
CA TYR A 290 -18.25 -12.28 -0.77
C TYR A 290 -17.60 -12.49 0.58
N LYS A 291 -16.59 -13.33 0.60
CA LYS A 291 -15.80 -13.62 1.79
C LYS A 291 -14.48 -12.85 1.73
N ASN A 292 -14.17 -12.10 2.80
CA ASN A 292 -12.88 -11.43 2.95
C ASN A 292 -11.79 -12.40 3.41
N SER A 293 -11.93 -12.98 4.60
CA SER A 293 -10.97 -13.93 5.17
C SER A 293 -11.43 -15.37 5.02
N LYS A 294 -10.66 -16.19 4.31
CA LYS A 294 -10.91 -17.64 4.17
C LYS A 294 -10.63 -18.40 5.47
N THR A 295 -9.79 -17.82 6.33
CA THR A 295 -9.40 -18.40 7.62
C THR A 295 -10.24 -17.92 8.79
N LYS A 296 -11.27 -17.10 8.53
CA LYS A 296 -12.16 -16.49 9.54
C LYS A 296 -11.37 -15.63 10.55
N SER A 297 -10.49 -14.79 10.05
CA SER A 297 -9.69 -13.84 10.83
C SER A 297 -10.11 -12.39 10.54
N ILE A 298 -9.97 -11.52 11.53
CA ILE A 298 -10.17 -10.08 11.41
C ILE A 298 -8.80 -9.43 11.55
N TYR A 299 -8.40 -8.62 10.58
CA TYR A 299 -7.08 -8.01 10.51
C TYR A 299 -7.16 -6.53 10.84
N ILE A 300 -6.60 -6.14 12.00
CA ILE A 300 -6.57 -4.75 12.46
C ILE A 300 -5.12 -4.28 12.46
N VAL A 301 -4.85 -3.18 11.73
CA VAL A 301 -3.60 -2.44 11.82
C VAL A 301 -3.73 -1.42 12.93
N LYS A 302 -2.75 -1.38 13.85
CA LYS A 302 -2.73 -0.47 15.00
C LYS A 302 -1.56 0.50 14.88
N PRO A 303 -1.85 1.81 14.71
CA PRO A 303 -0.84 2.84 14.53
C PRO A 303 -0.37 3.43 15.86
N LYS A 304 0.77 4.13 15.81
CA LYS A 304 1.24 5.08 16.83
C LYS A 304 1.34 4.51 18.25
N MET A 305 1.69 3.23 18.37
CA MET A 305 1.93 2.60 19.68
C MET A 305 3.36 2.86 20.16
N HIS A 306 3.51 3.20 21.43
CA HIS A 306 4.77 3.51 22.10
C HIS A 306 5.23 2.36 23.00
N GLY A 307 5.84 1.35 22.41
CA GLY A 307 6.47 0.25 23.13
C GLY A 307 5.55 -0.93 23.45
N PRO A 308 6.11 -1.97 24.11
CA PRO A 308 5.42 -3.23 24.32
C PRO A 308 4.19 -3.14 25.23
N GLU A 309 4.13 -2.20 26.16
CA GLU A 309 2.98 -2.00 27.04
C GLU A 309 1.74 -1.55 26.25
N GLU A 310 1.91 -0.65 25.27
CA GLU A 310 0.79 -0.20 24.43
C GLU A 310 0.38 -1.28 23.42
N VAL A 311 1.32 -2.09 22.93
CA VAL A 311 0.99 -3.28 22.13
C VAL A 311 0.23 -4.30 22.97
N GLN A 312 0.64 -4.54 24.22
CA GLN A 312 -0.06 -5.42 25.14
C GLN A 312 -1.48 -4.92 25.43
N PHE A 313 -1.65 -3.59 25.65
CA PHE A 313 -2.97 -2.99 25.82
C PHE A 313 -3.87 -3.25 24.61
N SER A 314 -3.35 -3.13 23.38
CA SER A 314 -4.11 -3.47 22.17
C SER A 314 -4.50 -4.95 22.14
N CYS A 315 -3.61 -5.85 22.52
CA CYS A 315 -3.90 -7.29 22.60
C CYS A 315 -4.98 -7.59 23.65
N ASP A 316 -4.94 -6.89 24.77
CA ASP A 316 -5.94 -7.03 25.85
C ASP A 316 -7.30 -6.49 25.42
N LEU A 317 -7.33 -5.32 24.77
CA LEU A 317 -8.55 -4.77 24.17
C LEU A 317 -9.16 -5.76 23.18
N PHE A 318 -8.37 -6.33 22.28
CA PHE A 318 -8.87 -7.29 21.29
C PHE A 318 -9.41 -8.56 21.93
N ARG A 319 -8.80 -9.01 23.03
CA ARG A 319 -9.31 -10.15 23.82
C ARG A 319 -10.67 -9.85 24.45
N GLU A 320 -10.87 -8.65 24.98
CA GLU A 320 -12.18 -8.26 25.54
C GLU A 320 -13.23 -8.11 24.44
N VAL A 321 -12.88 -7.53 23.29
CA VAL A 321 -13.77 -7.43 22.13
C VAL A 321 -14.17 -8.82 21.62
N GLU A 322 -13.23 -9.77 21.53
CA GLU A 322 -13.51 -11.18 21.18
C GLU A 322 -14.52 -11.83 22.12
N LYS A 323 -14.40 -11.57 23.44
CA LYS A 323 -15.38 -12.08 24.44
C LYS A 323 -16.77 -11.51 24.20
N VAL A 324 -16.88 -10.18 23.99
CA VAL A 324 -18.18 -9.50 23.77
C VAL A 324 -18.90 -10.08 22.55
N PHE A 325 -18.18 -10.34 21.47
CA PHE A 325 -18.77 -10.89 20.23
C PHE A 325 -18.74 -12.42 20.16
N ASN A 326 -18.38 -13.09 21.24
CA ASN A 326 -18.27 -14.57 21.31
C ASN A 326 -17.41 -15.15 20.18
N LEU A 327 -16.28 -14.49 19.88
CA LEU A 327 -15.29 -14.95 18.91
C LEU A 327 -14.27 -15.88 19.57
N SER A 328 -13.71 -16.78 18.80
CA SER A 328 -12.59 -17.61 19.29
C SER A 328 -11.38 -16.75 19.64
N LYS A 329 -10.59 -17.20 20.62
CA LYS A 329 -9.33 -16.53 21.00
C LYS A 329 -8.45 -16.30 19.78
N ASN A 330 -7.87 -15.12 19.68
CA ASN A 330 -6.97 -14.71 18.60
C ASN A 330 -7.61 -14.69 17.19
N THR A 331 -8.93 -14.53 17.08
CA THR A 331 -9.62 -14.25 15.82
C THR A 331 -9.18 -12.89 15.27
N ILE A 332 -9.03 -11.88 16.14
CA ILE A 332 -8.52 -10.55 15.78
C ILE A 332 -6.99 -10.61 15.75
N LYS A 333 -6.44 -10.36 14.56
CA LYS A 333 -5.01 -10.25 14.32
C LYS A 333 -4.57 -8.80 14.43
N ILE A 334 -3.29 -8.58 14.73
CA ILE A 334 -2.72 -7.25 14.85
C ILE A 334 -1.63 -7.01 13.81
N GLY A 335 -1.71 -5.88 13.12
CA GLY A 335 -0.60 -5.28 12.39
C GLY A 335 0.02 -4.18 13.24
N ILE A 336 1.30 -4.24 13.52
CA ILE A 336 2.03 -3.25 14.30
C ILE A 336 2.68 -2.26 13.35
N MET A 337 2.30 -0.97 13.44
CA MET A 337 3.07 0.08 12.80
C MET A 337 4.29 0.41 13.66
N ASP A 338 5.48 0.20 13.09
CA ASP A 338 6.76 0.58 13.69
C ASP A 338 7.06 2.02 13.30
N GLU A 339 6.44 2.96 13.99
CA GLU A 339 6.46 4.38 13.64
C GLU A 339 6.65 5.30 14.83
N GLU A 340 7.00 4.74 15.99
CA GLU A 340 7.36 5.46 17.20
C GLU A 340 8.70 4.95 17.73
N ARG A 341 9.56 5.86 18.20
CA ARG A 341 10.94 5.53 18.59
C ARG A 341 11.01 4.41 19.63
N ARG A 342 10.14 4.45 20.64
CA ARG A 342 10.07 3.41 21.69
C ARG A 342 9.70 2.05 21.12
N THR A 343 8.79 2.00 20.15
CA THR A 343 8.44 0.75 19.47
C THR A 343 9.60 0.23 18.62
N THR A 344 10.27 1.10 17.86
CA THR A 344 11.45 0.69 17.08
C THR A 344 12.53 0.06 17.93
N LEU A 345 12.88 0.70 19.05
CA LEU A 345 13.95 0.22 19.94
C LEU A 345 13.59 -1.06 20.70
N ASN A 346 12.30 -1.32 20.90
CA ASN A 346 11.76 -2.50 21.59
C ASN A 346 10.89 -3.36 20.66
N LEU A 347 11.20 -3.39 19.36
CA LEU A 347 10.34 -4.06 18.38
C LEU A 347 10.22 -5.57 18.65
N LYS A 348 11.30 -6.23 19.09
CA LYS A 348 11.28 -7.64 19.45
C LYS A 348 10.31 -7.92 20.60
N GLU A 349 10.32 -7.10 21.63
CA GLU A 349 9.40 -7.16 22.77
C GLU A 349 7.96 -6.83 22.38
N CYS A 350 7.76 -5.86 21.49
CA CYS A 350 6.45 -5.57 20.92
C CYS A 350 5.86 -6.76 20.16
N ILE A 351 6.69 -7.47 19.39
CA ILE A 351 6.29 -8.69 18.69
C ILE A 351 6.02 -9.83 19.69
N GLU A 352 6.83 -9.96 20.74
CA GLU A 352 6.70 -11.02 21.75
C GLU A 352 5.33 -10.97 22.44
N VAL A 353 4.89 -9.80 22.90
CA VAL A 353 3.58 -9.66 23.57
C VAL A 353 2.42 -9.92 22.63
N ALA A 354 2.61 -9.76 21.32
CA ALA A 354 1.60 -10.01 20.28
C ALA A 354 1.82 -11.33 19.51
N LYS A 355 2.74 -12.19 19.90
CA LYS A 355 3.23 -13.34 19.10
C LYS A 355 2.13 -14.29 18.61
N GLU A 356 1.00 -14.40 19.32
CA GLU A 356 -0.14 -15.23 18.94
C GLU A 356 -1.11 -14.52 17.96
N ARG A 357 -0.96 -13.19 17.74
CA ARG A 357 -1.86 -12.35 16.94
C ARG A 357 -1.18 -11.61 15.80
N VAL A 358 0.11 -11.32 15.89
CA VAL A 358 0.82 -10.45 14.96
C VAL A 358 0.89 -11.07 13.56
N ILE A 359 0.56 -10.25 12.56
CA ILE A 359 0.58 -10.65 11.14
C ILE A 359 1.33 -9.63 10.26
N PHE A 360 1.79 -8.53 10.83
CA PHE A 360 2.31 -7.42 10.07
C PHE A 360 3.16 -6.50 10.95
N ILE A 361 4.31 -6.10 10.45
CA ILE A 361 5.08 -4.93 10.90
C ILE A 361 5.35 -4.05 9.68
N ASN A 362 5.35 -2.74 9.88
CA ASN A 362 5.62 -1.80 8.78
C ASN A 362 6.32 -0.56 9.32
N THR A 363 7.25 -0.03 8.53
CA THR A 363 7.92 1.23 8.82
C THR A 363 7.09 2.41 8.30
N GLY A 364 6.68 3.31 9.20
CA GLY A 364 5.96 4.57 8.91
C GLY A 364 6.87 5.77 9.09
N PHE A 365 7.67 6.09 8.08
CA PHE A 365 8.80 7.01 8.22
C PHE A 365 8.40 8.45 8.58
N LEU A 366 7.24 8.96 8.16
CA LEU A 366 6.77 10.32 8.50
C LEU A 366 6.50 10.45 9.99
N ASP A 367 5.68 9.55 10.54
CA ASP A 367 5.40 9.51 11.97
C ASP A 367 6.66 9.22 12.78
N ARG A 368 7.50 8.27 12.33
CA ARG A 368 8.74 7.92 13.00
C ARG A 368 9.72 9.09 13.09
N THR A 369 9.82 9.89 12.03
CA THR A 369 10.63 11.12 12.03
C THR A 369 10.02 12.18 12.94
N GLY A 370 8.70 12.34 12.93
CA GLY A 370 8.00 13.24 13.84
C GLY A 370 8.26 12.90 15.31
N ASP A 371 8.25 11.61 15.67
CA ASP A 371 8.55 11.15 17.02
C ASP A 371 10.04 11.28 17.37
N GLU A 372 10.96 11.04 16.42
CA GLU A 372 12.40 11.30 16.63
C GLU A 372 12.66 12.74 17.00
N ILE A 373 12.06 13.70 16.28
CA ILE A 373 12.18 15.14 16.57
C ILE A 373 11.60 15.43 17.96
N HIS A 374 10.41 14.94 18.28
CA HIS A 374 9.76 15.18 19.55
C HIS A 374 10.56 14.60 20.73
N THR A 375 10.96 13.34 20.63
CA THR A 375 11.70 12.65 21.69
C THR A 375 13.07 13.28 21.95
N SER A 376 13.74 13.77 20.90
CA SER A 376 15.07 14.34 20.98
C SER A 376 15.06 15.88 20.94
N MET A 377 13.95 16.51 21.28
CA MET A 377 13.73 17.97 21.18
C MET A 377 14.85 18.78 21.81
N GLU A 378 15.30 18.38 23.00
CA GLU A 378 16.32 19.10 23.79
C GLU A 378 17.76 18.86 23.31
N ALA A 379 17.98 17.89 22.44
CA ALA A 379 19.33 17.52 22.02
C ALA A 379 19.99 18.58 21.11
N GLY A 380 19.19 19.34 20.36
CA GLY A 380 19.65 20.37 19.44
C GLY A 380 18.75 20.53 18.22
N PRO A 381 19.13 21.44 17.30
CA PRO A 381 18.36 21.67 16.09
C PRO A 381 18.51 20.50 15.10
N MET A 382 17.38 20.04 14.59
CA MET A 382 17.29 18.94 13.64
C MET A 382 17.66 19.38 12.22
N VAL A 383 18.24 18.46 11.44
CA VAL A 383 18.48 18.69 10.00
C VAL A 383 17.15 18.93 9.26
N THR A 384 17.22 19.46 8.02
CA THR A 384 16.02 19.66 7.18
C THR A 384 15.29 18.35 6.92
N LYS A 385 13.99 18.41 6.62
CA LYS A 385 13.19 17.21 6.28
C LYS A 385 13.77 16.42 5.10
N ALA A 386 14.30 17.11 4.10
CA ALA A 386 14.95 16.46 2.96
C ALA A 386 16.19 15.68 3.41
N SER A 387 17.01 16.27 4.30
CA SER A 387 18.20 15.63 4.83
C SER A 387 17.90 14.47 5.78
N MET A 388 16.73 14.43 6.41
CA MET A 388 16.31 13.30 7.28
C MET A 388 16.40 11.96 6.54
N LYS A 389 15.98 11.93 5.28
CA LYS A 389 15.95 10.70 4.46
C LYS A 389 17.32 10.08 4.20
N THR A 390 18.38 10.81 4.41
CA THR A 390 19.76 10.37 4.18
C THR A 390 20.55 10.16 5.47
N GLN A 391 19.93 10.32 6.63
CA GLN A 391 20.58 10.12 7.92
C GLN A 391 20.75 8.62 8.23
N GLU A 392 21.80 8.31 8.98
CA GLU A 392 22.15 6.92 9.32
C GLU A 392 21.06 6.21 10.12
N TRP A 393 20.38 6.93 11.03
CA TRP A 393 19.32 6.36 11.85
C TRP A 393 18.12 5.83 11.03
N ILE A 394 17.77 6.50 9.91
CA ILE A 394 16.68 6.02 9.04
C ILE A 394 17.07 4.72 8.34
N SER A 395 18.29 4.64 7.81
CA SER A 395 18.77 3.41 7.18
C SER A 395 18.84 2.27 8.19
N ALA A 396 19.30 2.56 9.41
CA ALA A 396 19.29 1.59 10.51
C ALA A 396 17.87 1.16 10.88
N TYR A 397 16.93 2.09 11.01
CA TYR A 397 15.53 1.83 11.30
C TYR A 397 14.86 0.92 10.26
N GLU A 398 15.03 1.24 8.98
CA GLU A 398 14.46 0.46 7.89
C GLU A 398 15.02 -0.97 7.84
N ASN A 399 16.30 -1.15 8.13
CA ASN A 399 16.93 -2.46 8.20
C ASN A 399 16.59 -3.20 9.50
N TRP A 400 16.59 -2.52 10.65
CA TRP A 400 16.26 -3.09 11.96
C TRP A 400 14.87 -3.73 11.98
N ASN A 401 13.88 -3.06 11.39
CA ASN A 401 12.53 -3.59 11.26
C ASN A 401 12.52 -4.96 10.55
N VAL A 402 13.23 -5.08 9.42
CA VAL A 402 13.32 -6.33 8.67
C VAL A 402 14.08 -7.39 9.46
N ASP A 403 15.22 -7.03 10.06
CA ASP A 403 16.07 -7.94 10.81
C ASP A 403 15.31 -8.57 11.98
N ILE A 404 14.59 -7.76 12.76
CA ILE A 404 13.78 -8.23 13.90
C ILE A 404 12.59 -9.07 13.42
N GLY A 405 11.90 -8.65 12.35
CA GLY A 405 10.82 -9.44 11.76
C GLY A 405 11.29 -10.83 11.34
N LEU A 406 12.42 -10.93 10.65
CA LEU A 406 12.98 -12.21 10.22
C LEU A 406 13.45 -13.06 11.39
N GLU A 407 14.13 -12.46 12.38
CA GLU A 407 14.57 -13.14 13.59
C GLU A 407 13.40 -13.77 14.37
N THR A 408 12.26 -13.10 14.40
CA THR A 408 11.07 -13.54 15.11
C THR A 408 10.13 -14.41 14.27
N GLY A 409 10.55 -14.84 13.08
CA GLY A 409 9.86 -15.84 12.27
C GLY A 409 8.78 -15.30 11.32
N PHE A 410 8.88 -14.06 10.86
CA PHE A 410 7.92 -13.48 9.91
C PHE A 410 7.99 -14.11 8.52
N MET A 411 9.15 -14.61 8.09
CA MET A 411 9.29 -15.25 6.78
C MET A 411 8.26 -16.38 6.60
N LYS A 412 7.43 -16.29 5.56
CA LYS A 412 6.32 -17.21 5.25
C LYS A 412 5.18 -17.26 6.31
N ASN A 413 5.15 -16.34 7.27
CA ASN A 413 4.14 -16.31 8.33
C ASN A 413 3.43 -14.96 8.47
N ALA A 414 4.11 -13.84 8.20
CA ALA A 414 3.58 -12.50 8.37
C ALA A 414 4.18 -11.52 7.36
N GLN A 415 3.61 -10.32 7.28
CA GLN A 415 4.11 -9.26 6.41
C GLN A 415 5.19 -8.42 7.10
N ILE A 416 6.24 -8.12 6.33
CA ILE A 416 7.21 -7.07 6.61
C ILE A 416 6.97 -6.00 5.54
N GLY A 417 6.39 -4.87 5.93
CA GLY A 417 5.97 -3.81 5.03
C GLY A 417 6.91 -2.62 5.01
N LYS A 418 6.91 -1.92 3.90
CA LYS A 418 7.64 -0.66 3.68
C LYS A 418 6.70 0.46 3.25
N GLY A 419 7.20 1.70 3.36
CA GLY A 419 6.44 2.92 3.21
C GLY A 419 5.87 3.21 1.84
N MET A 420 5.04 4.25 1.82
CA MET A 420 4.33 4.76 0.65
C MET A 420 5.27 5.35 -0.40
N TRP A 421 5.01 5.08 -1.68
CA TRP A 421 5.49 5.93 -2.76
C TRP A 421 4.63 7.19 -2.81
N PRO A 422 5.19 8.38 -2.54
CA PRO A 422 4.35 9.55 -2.33
C PRO A 422 3.95 10.30 -3.60
N MET A 423 4.56 10.00 -4.76
CA MET A 423 4.39 10.78 -5.99
C MET A 423 3.59 10.00 -7.04
N PRO A 424 2.24 10.05 -7.03
CA PRO A 424 1.40 9.21 -7.88
C PRO A 424 1.54 9.49 -9.38
N ASP A 425 2.05 10.65 -9.77
CA ASP A 425 2.29 11.02 -11.17
C ASP A 425 3.70 10.63 -11.66
N GLU A 426 4.64 10.30 -10.76
CA GLU A 426 6.02 9.94 -11.06
C GLU A 426 6.20 8.40 -11.08
N MET A 427 5.50 7.73 -11.98
CA MET A 427 5.49 6.27 -12.05
C MET A 427 6.78 5.69 -12.64
N LEU A 428 7.44 6.40 -13.55
CA LEU A 428 8.73 6.00 -14.09
C LEU A 428 9.79 5.96 -12.99
N GLU A 429 9.82 6.96 -12.12
CA GLU A 429 10.75 7.00 -11.00
C GLU A 429 10.43 5.90 -9.96
N MET A 430 9.15 5.67 -9.67
CA MET A 430 8.72 4.54 -8.87
C MET A 430 9.20 3.21 -9.45
N TYR A 431 9.00 3.01 -10.75
CA TYR A 431 9.42 1.79 -11.44
C TYR A 431 10.93 1.57 -11.37
N LYS A 432 11.73 2.62 -11.46
CA LYS A 432 13.20 2.53 -11.37
C LYS A 432 13.70 2.24 -9.96
N THR A 433 13.07 2.81 -8.95
CA THR A 433 13.64 2.87 -7.59
C THR A 433 12.96 1.98 -6.58
N LYS A 434 11.63 1.75 -6.66
CA LYS A 434 10.88 1.03 -5.63
C LYS A 434 11.19 -0.48 -5.56
N THR A 435 11.96 -1.02 -6.51
CA THR A 435 12.55 -2.37 -6.40
C THR A 435 13.39 -2.53 -5.15
N MET A 436 13.88 -1.44 -4.56
CA MET A 436 14.62 -1.46 -3.30
C MET A 436 13.83 -2.11 -2.16
N HIS A 437 12.50 -1.98 -2.13
CA HIS A 437 11.68 -2.55 -1.06
C HIS A 437 11.67 -4.09 -1.06
N PRO A 438 11.31 -4.80 -2.14
CA PRO A 438 11.43 -6.26 -2.17
C PRO A 438 12.87 -6.75 -2.01
N LYS A 439 13.88 -6.04 -2.53
CA LYS A 439 15.30 -6.35 -2.30
C LYS A 439 15.72 -6.21 -0.84
N ALA A 440 15.11 -5.31 -0.10
CA ALA A 440 15.30 -5.15 1.34
C ALA A 440 14.53 -6.18 2.18
N GLY A 441 13.91 -7.18 1.57
CA GLY A 441 13.17 -8.25 2.26
C GLY A 441 11.71 -7.90 2.61
N ALA A 442 11.18 -6.78 2.13
CA ALA A 442 9.79 -6.41 2.35
C ALA A 442 8.86 -7.18 1.41
N ASN A 443 8.00 -8.02 1.97
CA ASN A 443 7.01 -8.77 1.19
C ASN A 443 5.71 -8.00 0.92
N CYS A 444 5.60 -6.78 1.42
CA CYS A 444 4.63 -5.79 0.96
C CYS A 444 5.21 -4.37 1.04
N ALA A 445 4.69 -3.47 0.23
CA ALA A 445 5.04 -2.06 0.28
C ALA A 445 3.86 -1.21 -0.20
N TRP A 446 3.71 -0.04 0.39
CA TRP A 446 2.58 0.83 0.12
C TRP A 446 2.72 1.58 -1.20
N VAL A 447 1.61 1.68 -1.90
CA VAL A 447 1.46 2.40 -3.17
C VAL A 447 0.25 3.34 -3.13
N PRO A 448 0.30 4.49 -3.85
CA PRO A 448 -0.69 5.55 -3.71
C PRO A 448 -1.97 5.33 -4.56
N SER A 449 -1.98 4.37 -5.46
CA SER A 449 -3.10 4.18 -6.39
C SER A 449 -3.18 2.76 -6.94
N PRO A 450 -4.33 2.33 -7.48
CA PRO A 450 -4.46 1.07 -8.22
C PRO A 450 -3.46 0.93 -9.39
N THR A 451 -3.24 2.01 -10.13
CA THR A 451 -2.24 2.05 -11.22
C THR A 451 -0.83 1.79 -10.69
N ALA A 452 -0.45 2.46 -9.61
CA ALA A 452 0.84 2.22 -8.96
C ALA A 452 0.96 0.78 -8.43
N ALA A 453 -0.11 0.17 -7.93
CA ALA A 453 -0.12 -1.23 -7.52
C ALA A 453 0.18 -2.17 -8.70
N THR A 454 -0.44 -1.94 -9.85
CA THR A 454 -0.19 -2.75 -11.06
C THR A 454 1.26 -2.66 -11.51
N LEU A 455 1.84 -1.47 -11.51
CA LEU A 455 3.23 -1.25 -11.92
C LEU A 455 4.23 -1.80 -10.87
N HIS A 456 3.92 -1.64 -9.58
CA HIS A 456 4.78 -2.17 -8.52
C HIS A 456 4.74 -3.72 -8.45
N ALA A 457 3.67 -4.36 -8.89
CA ALA A 457 3.59 -5.81 -8.98
C ALA A 457 4.68 -6.40 -9.90
N ILE A 458 5.13 -5.65 -10.92
CA ILE A 458 6.25 -6.05 -11.78
C ILE A 458 7.50 -6.35 -10.94
N HIS A 459 7.79 -5.56 -9.91
CA HIS A 459 8.96 -5.74 -9.05
C HIS A 459 8.93 -7.06 -8.29
N TYR A 460 7.74 -7.53 -7.88
CA TYR A 460 7.57 -8.82 -7.21
C TYR A 460 7.61 -10.01 -8.19
N HIS A 461 7.39 -9.79 -9.48
CA HIS A 461 7.70 -10.78 -10.51
C HIS A 461 9.20 -10.88 -10.79
N GLN A 462 9.93 -9.77 -10.66
CA GLN A 462 11.38 -9.70 -10.87
C GLN A 462 12.18 -10.23 -9.67
N ILE A 463 11.65 -10.07 -8.46
CA ILE A 463 12.36 -10.36 -7.20
C ILE A 463 11.52 -11.33 -6.36
N PHE A 464 12.07 -12.51 -6.12
CA PHE A 464 11.50 -13.47 -5.18
C PHE A 464 11.93 -13.10 -3.76
N VAL A 465 11.04 -12.46 -3.01
CA VAL A 465 11.35 -11.83 -1.72
C VAL A 465 11.91 -12.83 -0.70
N GLN A 466 11.46 -14.09 -0.72
CA GLN A 466 11.97 -15.11 0.20
C GLN A 466 13.47 -15.34 0.04
N ASP A 467 13.99 -15.31 -1.19
CA ASP A 467 15.44 -15.45 -1.44
C ASP A 467 16.22 -14.26 -0.86
N GLU A 468 15.66 -13.06 -0.95
CA GLU A 468 16.26 -11.87 -0.34
C GLU A 468 16.22 -11.96 1.20
N GLN A 469 15.11 -12.43 1.78
CA GLN A 469 14.99 -12.65 3.22
C GLN A 469 16.00 -13.69 3.73
N GLU A 470 16.24 -14.77 2.98
CA GLU A 470 17.25 -15.77 3.30
C GLU A 470 18.69 -15.22 3.25
N LYS A 471 18.97 -14.26 2.36
CA LYS A 471 20.26 -13.55 2.33
C LYS A 471 20.41 -12.62 3.52
N ILE A 472 19.34 -11.88 3.87
CA ILE A 472 19.31 -10.94 4.99
C ILE A 472 19.55 -11.66 6.32
N LEU A 473 18.96 -12.85 6.52
CA LEU A 473 19.18 -13.67 7.71
C LEU A 473 20.66 -14.09 7.95
N LYS A 474 21.50 -13.98 6.91
CA LYS A 474 22.92 -14.36 6.97
C LYS A 474 23.86 -13.17 7.16
N ARG A 475 23.34 -11.93 7.09
CA ARG A 475 24.13 -10.72 7.28
C ARG A 475 24.12 -10.28 8.75
N ASP A 476 25.05 -9.41 9.11
CA ASP A 476 24.99 -8.71 10.39
C ASP A 476 23.75 -7.83 10.46
N LYS A 477 23.13 -7.78 11.64
CA LYS A 477 21.97 -6.91 11.88
C LYS A 477 22.35 -5.43 11.79
N ALA A 478 21.36 -4.59 11.55
CA ALA A 478 21.50 -3.15 11.65
C ALA A 478 22.06 -2.75 13.03
N SER A 479 22.90 -1.73 13.04
CA SER A 479 23.56 -1.24 14.25
C SER A 479 22.59 -0.50 15.16
N LEU A 480 22.52 -0.89 16.42
CA LEU A 480 21.78 -0.14 17.44
C LEU A 480 22.37 1.26 17.64
N ASP A 481 23.70 1.40 17.57
CA ASP A 481 24.37 2.69 17.70
C ASP A 481 23.97 3.65 16.58
N ASP A 482 23.83 3.14 15.34
CA ASP A 482 23.34 3.94 14.22
C ASP A 482 21.86 4.31 14.40
N LEU A 483 21.05 3.37 14.88
CA LEU A 483 19.64 3.60 15.18
C LEU A 483 19.41 4.69 16.24
N LEU A 484 20.34 4.83 17.18
CA LEU A 484 20.29 5.80 18.27
C LEU A 484 20.86 7.17 17.89
N LYS A 485 21.46 7.34 16.70
CA LYS A 485 21.98 8.63 16.25
C LYS A 485 20.84 9.64 16.10
N ILE A 486 21.01 10.78 16.73
CA ILE A 486 20.06 11.90 16.65
C ILE A 486 20.44 12.76 15.42
N PRO A 487 19.48 13.09 14.53
CA PRO A 487 19.76 13.81 13.28
C PRO A 487 19.92 15.33 13.50
N LEU A 488 20.95 15.72 14.21
CA LEU A 488 21.24 17.13 14.53
C LEU A 488 22.03 17.83 13.43
N ILE A 489 21.80 19.13 13.28
CA ILE A 489 22.63 20.00 12.45
C ILE A 489 24.03 20.08 13.08
N LYS A 490 25.07 19.77 12.30
CA LYS A 490 26.45 19.91 12.74
C LYS A 490 26.84 21.39 12.77
N LYS A 491 27.76 21.78 13.68
CA LYS A 491 28.14 23.18 13.88
C LYS A 491 28.69 23.90 12.63
N ASP A 492 29.28 23.14 11.73
CA ASP A 492 29.82 23.61 10.44
C ASP A 492 28.79 23.55 9.29
N GLN A 493 27.58 23.09 9.55
CA GLN A 493 26.52 22.87 8.56
C GLN A 493 25.22 23.63 8.89
N TYR A 494 25.35 24.72 9.67
CA TYR A 494 24.17 25.54 9.98
C TYR A 494 23.59 26.15 8.70
N PRO A 495 22.28 26.02 8.47
CA PRO A 495 21.66 26.52 7.26
C PRO A 495 21.71 28.06 7.18
N SER A 496 21.85 28.57 5.98
CA SER A 496 21.73 29.99 5.68
C SER A 496 20.27 30.47 5.95
N LYS A 497 20.09 31.79 6.06
CA LYS A 497 18.74 32.38 6.22
C LYS A 497 17.79 32.00 5.08
N GLU A 498 18.31 31.87 3.87
CA GLU A 498 17.51 31.46 2.70
C GLU A 498 17.07 30.00 2.80
N GLU A 499 17.95 29.12 3.25
CA GLU A 499 17.61 27.70 3.49
C GLU A 499 16.62 27.56 4.62
N ILE A 500 16.76 28.30 5.72
CA ILE A 500 15.79 28.34 6.81
C ILE A 500 14.41 28.76 6.30
N LYS A 501 14.34 29.84 5.55
CA LYS A 501 13.09 30.35 4.96
C LYS A 501 12.44 29.32 4.05
N LYS A 502 13.22 28.69 3.17
CA LYS A 502 12.71 27.64 2.25
C LYS A 502 12.18 26.43 3.01
N GLU A 503 12.85 26.02 4.09
CA GLU A 503 12.39 24.89 4.90
C GLU A 503 11.11 25.21 5.69
N LEU A 504 10.97 26.45 6.20
CA LEU A 504 9.74 26.92 6.82
C LEU A 504 8.58 26.95 5.81
N GLU A 505 8.83 27.43 4.59
CA GLU A 505 7.85 27.42 3.51
C GLU A 505 7.41 26.00 3.14
N ASN A 506 8.36 25.06 3.06
CA ASN A 506 8.07 23.65 2.80
C ASN A 506 7.24 23.00 3.93
N ASN A 507 7.57 23.29 5.18
CA ASN A 507 6.81 22.80 6.33
C ASN A 507 5.40 23.40 6.38
N ALA A 508 5.28 24.72 6.17
CA ALA A 508 3.98 25.40 6.15
C ALA A 508 3.09 24.88 5.01
N GLN A 509 3.66 24.64 3.82
CA GLN A 509 2.96 24.02 2.69
C GLN A 509 2.42 22.64 3.07
N GLY A 510 3.25 21.78 3.67
CA GLY A 510 2.87 20.44 4.10
C GLY A 510 1.73 20.44 5.11
N ILE A 511 1.70 21.41 6.03
CA ILE A 511 0.59 21.55 6.99
C ILE A 511 -0.68 22.06 6.30
N LEU A 512 -0.60 23.23 5.66
CA LEU A 512 -1.77 23.93 5.13
C LEU A 512 -2.42 23.16 3.97
N GLY A 513 -1.63 22.57 3.09
CA GLY A 513 -2.13 21.81 1.94
C GLY A 513 -3.00 20.62 2.35
N TYR A 514 -2.61 19.88 3.39
CA TYR A 514 -3.42 18.77 3.91
C TYR A 514 -4.59 19.23 4.75
N VAL A 515 -4.41 20.26 5.60
CA VAL A 515 -5.49 20.79 6.46
C VAL A 515 -6.65 21.31 5.61
N VAL A 516 -6.40 22.04 4.52
CA VAL A 516 -7.45 22.53 3.63
C VAL A 516 -8.26 21.37 3.04
N ARG A 517 -7.58 20.32 2.54
CA ARG A 517 -8.26 19.13 2.00
C ARG A 517 -9.04 18.38 3.08
N TRP A 518 -8.48 18.32 4.27
CA TRP A 518 -9.10 17.69 5.41
C TRP A 518 -10.39 18.43 5.81
N VAL A 519 -10.35 19.77 5.92
CA VAL A 519 -11.52 20.59 6.25
C VAL A 519 -12.58 20.53 5.16
N ASP A 520 -12.19 20.70 3.89
CA ASP A 520 -13.14 20.82 2.78
C ASP A 520 -13.74 19.47 2.33
N GLN A 521 -13.00 18.36 2.49
CA GLN A 521 -13.36 17.06 1.92
C GLN A 521 -13.49 15.94 2.94
N GLY A 522 -13.14 16.16 4.21
CA GLY A 522 -13.08 15.11 5.23
C GLY A 522 -12.01 14.04 4.96
N ILE A 523 -11.06 14.28 4.07
CA ILE A 523 -10.05 13.32 3.63
C ILE A 523 -8.67 13.84 3.99
N GLY A 524 -7.95 13.08 4.82
CA GLY A 524 -6.57 13.37 5.23
C GLY A 524 -5.51 12.85 4.28
N CYS A 525 -5.91 12.22 3.17
CA CYS A 525 -5.02 11.72 2.11
C CYS A 525 -5.59 12.10 0.74
N SER A 526 -4.93 13.01 0.05
CA SER A 526 -5.26 13.44 -1.31
C SER A 526 -3.99 13.89 -2.02
N LYS A 527 -4.06 14.05 -3.34
CA LYS A 527 -2.93 14.59 -4.11
C LYS A 527 -2.79 16.09 -3.82
N VAL A 528 -1.81 16.46 -3.00
CA VAL A 528 -1.52 17.84 -2.56
C VAL A 528 -0.24 18.32 -3.24
N PRO A 529 -0.25 19.46 -3.96
CA PRO A 529 0.97 20.02 -4.53
C PRO A 529 1.96 20.46 -3.44
N ASP A 530 3.23 20.15 -3.61
CA ASP A 530 4.30 20.71 -2.79
C ASP A 530 4.70 22.13 -3.27
N ILE A 531 5.75 22.71 -2.68
CA ILE A 531 6.26 24.03 -3.07
C ILE A 531 6.82 24.10 -4.50
N ASN A 532 7.08 22.95 -5.13
CA ASN A 532 7.54 22.83 -6.51
C ASN A 532 6.39 22.40 -7.46
N ASN A 533 5.14 22.37 -6.98
CA ASN A 533 3.96 21.87 -7.67
C ASN A 533 4.01 20.38 -8.02
N VAL A 534 4.84 19.59 -7.35
CA VAL A 534 4.80 18.13 -7.43
C VAL A 534 3.64 17.60 -6.58
N GLY A 535 2.76 16.84 -7.19
CA GLY A 535 1.62 16.23 -6.46
C GLY A 535 2.09 15.11 -5.54
N LEU A 536 1.88 15.29 -4.22
CA LEU A 536 2.20 14.30 -3.21
C LEU A 536 0.92 13.65 -2.68
N MET A 537 0.94 12.33 -2.50
CA MET A 537 -0.13 11.54 -1.88
C MET A 537 0.39 10.98 -0.57
N GLU A 538 0.40 11.82 0.45
CA GLU A 538 0.76 11.48 1.83
C GLU A 538 -0.49 11.63 2.70
N ASP A 539 -0.42 11.28 3.96
CA ASP A 539 -1.53 11.41 4.90
C ASP A 539 -1.26 12.48 5.98
N ARG A 540 -2.08 12.52 7.03
CA ARG A 540 -1.99 13.48 8.12
C ARG A 540 -0.65 13.45 8.87
N ALA A 541 0.12 12.37 8.77
CA ALA A 541 1.46 12.26 9.34
C ALA A 541 2.41 13.35 8.80
N THR A 542 2.14 13.87 7.59
CA THR A 542 2.86 15.04 7.05
C THR A 542 2.69 16.29 7.93
N CYS A 543 1.51 16.49 8.52
CA CYS A 543 1.27 17.58 9.47
C CYS A 543 2.10 17.38 10.75
N ARG A 544 2.20 16.15 11.25
CA ARG A 544 2.98 15.81 12.44
C ARG A 544 4.46 16.13 12.24
N ILE A 545 5.10 15.59 11.20
CA ILE A 545 6.53 15.84 10.96
C ILE A 545 6.82 17.33 10.74
N SER A 546 5.98 18.03 9.98
CA SER A 546 6.18 19.44 9.67
C SER A 546 6.02 20.33 10.89
N SER A 547 5.02 20.10 11.73
CA SER A 547 4.79 20.86 12.96
C SER A 547 5.89 20.61 14.00
N GLN A 548 6.32 19.36 14.19
CA GLN A 548 7.44 19.04 15.09
C GLN A 548 8.76 19.66 14.63
N HIS A 549 8.99 19.70 13.34
CA HIS A 549 10.20 20.32 12.78
C HIS A 549 10.24 21.84 13.03
N ILE A 550 9.12 22.54 12.76
CA ILE A 550 9.00 23.96 13.08
C ILE A 550 9.18 24.20 14.58
N ALA A 551 8.54 23.40 15.43
CA ALA A 551 8.66 23.53 16.89
C ALA A 551 10.11 23.35 17.37
N ASN A 552 10.85 22.38 16.81
CA ASN A 552 12.26 22.17 17.12
C ASN A 552 13.12 23.39 16.71
N TRP A 553 12.91 23.93 15.53
CA TRP A 553 13.69 25.10 15.06
C TRP A 553 13.36 26.39 15.83
N LEU A 554 12.10 26.56 16.24
CA LEU A 554 11.69 27.63 17.17
C LEU A 554 12.39 27.47 18.52
N HIS A 555 12.36 26.27 19.10
CA HIS A 555 12.95 25.96 20.40
C HIS A 555 14.46 26.26 20.43
N HIS A 556 15.15 25.99 19.33
CA HIS A 556 16.59 26.22 19.18
C HIS A 556 16.96 27.57 18.54
N ASN A 557 16.01 28.50 18.39
CA ASN A 557 16.20 29.86 17.87
C ASN A 557 16.81 29.90 16.44
N LEU A 558 16.57 28.88 15.60
CA LEU A 558 16.90 28.96 14.18
C LEU A 558 15.94 29.87 13.42
N CYS A 559 14.71 29.96 13.88
CA CYS A 559 13.70 30.89 13.39
C CYS A 559 12.94 31.51 14.56
N SER A 560 12.26 32.61 14.30
CA SER A 560 11.41 33.32 15.24
C SER A 560 9.92 32.99 15.00
N GLU A 561 9.10 33.18 16.02
CA GLU A 561 7.65 33.06 15.90
C GLU A 561 7.07 33.99 14.81
N THR A 562 7.61 35.21 14.69
CA THR A 562 7.20 36.16 13.66
C THR A 562 7.47 35.62 12.26
N GLU A 563 8.66 35.04 11.99
CA GLU A 563 8.99 34.44 10.70
C GLU A 563 8.07 33.25 10.38
N VAL A 564 7.73 32.42 11.38
CA VAL A 564 6.81 31.30 11.19
C VAL A 564 5.41 31.81 10.82
N ILE A 565 4.87 32.79 11.54
CA ILE A 565 3.53 33.36 11.29
C ILE A 565 3.47 34.04 9.90
N GLU A 566 4.51 34.80 9.54
CA GLU A 566 4.59 35.42 8.21
C GLU A 566 4.67 34.38 7.10
N THR A 567 5.42 33.31 7.30
CA THR A 567 5.52 32.18 6.37
C THR A 567 4.17 31.47 6.24
N MET A 568 3.48 31.19 7.33
CA MET A 568 2.15 30.56 7.29
C MET A 568 1.15 31.42 6.50
N LYS A 569 1.12 32.75 6.72
CA LYS A 569 0.26 33.68 5.96
C LYS A 569 0.58 33.69 4.48
N LYS A 570 1.88 33.73 4.13
CA LYS A 570 2.35 33.65 2.74
C LYS A 570 1.90 32.35 2.07
N MET A 571 2.13 31.22 2.74
CA MET A 571 1.83 29.90 2.19
C MET A 571 0.34 29.63 2.12
N ALA A 572 -0.48 30.19 3.01
CA ALA A 572 -1.93 30.11 2.92
C ALA A 572 -2.44 30.67 1.57
N ALA A 573 -1.95 31.84 1.15
CA ALA A 573 -2.31 32.42 -0.14
C ALA A 573 -1.90 31.54 -1.33
N ILE A 574 -0.77 30.84 -1.23
CA ILE A 574 -0.30 29.90 -2.27
C ILE A 574 -1.22 28.67 -2.31
N VAL A 575 -1.52 28.10 -1.16
CA VAL A 575 -2.41 26.93 -1.04
C VAL A 575 -3.82 27.25 -1.56
N ASP A 576 -4.39 28.41 -1.21
CA ASP A 576 -5.68 28.87 -1.74
C ASP A 576 -5.65 28.95 -3.28
N ASN A 577 -4.55 29.49 -3.83
CA ASN A 577 -4.42 29.57 -5.29
C ASN A 577 -4.28 28.18 -5.95
N GLN A 578 -3.58 27.25 -5.33
CA GLN A 578 -3.45 25.87 -5.81
C GLN A 578 -4.78 25.10 -5.75
N ASN A 579 -5.70 25.48 -4.86
CA ASN A 579 -6.99 24.83 -4.68
C ASN A 579 -8.15 25.50 -5.42
N LYS A 580 -7.95 26.59 -6.16
CA LYS A 580 -9.02 27.35 -6.86
C LYS A 580 -9.91 26.52 -7.80
N ASN A 581 -9.39 25.42 -8.32
CA ASN A 581 -10.07 24.60 -9.33
C ASN A 581 -10.51 23.22 -8.76
N ILE A 582 -10.52 23.08 -7.46
CA ILE A 582 -10.90 21.87 -6.75
C ILE A 582 -12.06 22.19 -5.82
#